data_f81cdaf2184f5ebd1ba3d34d24f84f6e
#
_entry.id   f81cdaf2184f5ebd1ba3d34d24f84f6e
#
_cell.length_a   1.000
_cell.length_b   1.000
_cell.length_c   1.000
_cell.angle_alpha   90.00
_cell.angle_beta   90.00
_cell.angle_gamma   90.00
#
_symmetry.space_group_name_H-M   'P 1'
#
loop_
_entity.id
_entity.type
_entity.pdbx_description
1 polymer ?
#
loop_
_entity_poly.entity_id
_entity_poly.type
_entity_poly.pdbx_seq_one_letter_code
_entity_poly.pdbx_strand_id
1 'polypeptide(L)'
;ILPTATQYSRNAIFSGLLPVDIEKKFPKQWKNDNDEGGKNLHEEEFFREQLKRIGKGDLKVSFTKVLNHQAGQELVNNIHNLLQNDINVIVYNFVDMLSHACTEMEVLKELANDEKSYRSITVSWFEHSPLYQALRKIADKKINIVMATDHGSIRVQKSAKVIGDKETTTNIRYKHGRNLNFEQKDVLSFRDPADAGLPMPNVNSSYIFAREDVYLCYPNNYNYYANYYRNTFQHGGVSLEEMIIPVVRMTSK
;
A
#
# COMPACT_ATOMS: atom_id res chain seq x y z
N ILE A 1 -8.46 -3.89 5.02
CA ILE A 1 -7.68 -5.06 4.55
C ILE A 1 -6.42 -5.17 5.38
N LEU A 2 -6.07 -6.36 5.77
CA LEU A 2 -4.80 -6.71 6.40
C LEU A 2 -4.01 -7.63 5.46
N PRO A 3 -2.68 -7.53 5.49
CA PRO A 3 -1.89 -6.42 6.03
C PRO A 3 -2.21 -5.09 5.34
N THR A 4 -1.94 -3.97 6.00
CA THR A 4 -2.02 -2.62 5.43
C THR A 4 -0.80 -2.37 4.53
N ALA A 5 -0.67 -3.18 3.50
CA ALA A 5 0.45 -3.20 2.56
C ALA A 5 -0.07 -3.18 1.12
N THR A 6 0.63 -2.47 0.26
CA THR A 6 0.25 -2.19 -1.13
C THR A 6 -0.17 -3.45 -1.90
N GLN A 7 0.56 -4.54 -1.75
CA GLN A 7 0.24 -5.82 -2.39
C GLN A 7 -1.19 -6.29 -2.09
N TYR A 8 -1.59 -6.25 -0.82
CA TYR A 8 -2.88 -6.76 -0.37
C TYR A 8 -3.98 -5.74 -0.56
N SER A 9 -3.76 -4.52 -0.05
CA SER A 9 -4.78 -3.48 -0.02
C SER A 9 -5.17 -3.01 -1.41
N ARG A 10 -4.19 -2.75 -2.29
CA ARG A 10 -4.46 -2.22 -3.63
C ARG A 10 -5.07 -3.27 -4.55
N ASN A 11 -4.59 -4.52 -4.50
CA ASN A 11 -5.24 -5.61 -5.22
C ASN A 11 -6.68 -5.84 -4.73
N ALA A 12 -6.95 -5.71 -3.44
CA ALA A 12 -8.31 -5.80 -2.90
C ALA A 12 -9.21 -4.65 -3.35
N ILE A 13 -8.70 -3.41 -3.39
CA ILE A 13 -9.43 -2.24 -3.92
C ILE A 13 -9.85 -2.49 -5.37
N PHE A 14 -8.92 -2.91 -6.22
CA PHE A 14 -9.19 -3.08 -7.65
C PHE A 14 -9.98 -4.36 -7.96
N SER A 15 -9.82 -5.41 -7.19
CA SER A 15 -10.61 -6.61 -7.40
C SER A 15 -11.98 -6.56 -6.73
N GLY A 16 -12.17 -5.77 -5.67
CA GLY A 16 -13.35 -5.81 -4.81
C GLY A 16 -13.52 -7.17 -4.11
N LEU A 17 -12.42 -7.85 -3.80
CA LEU A 17 -12.36 -9.16 -3.16
C LEU A 17 -11.35 -9.15 -2.01
N LEU A 18 -11.51 -10.08 -1.07
CA LEU A 18 -10.47 -10.34 -0.07
C LEU A 18 -9.27 -11.04 -0.71
N PRO A 19 -8.05 -10.89 -0.17
CA PRO A 19 -6.85 -11.51 -0.72
C PRO A 19 -6.97 -13.01 -0.96
N VAL A 20 -7.58 -13.75 -0.06
CA VAL A 20 -7.84 -15.19 -0.21
C VAL A 20 -8.74 -15.50 -1.41
N ASP A 21 -9.71 -14.64 -1.70
CA ASP A 21 -10.62 -14.83 -2.83
C ASP A 21 -9.97 -14.40 -4.15
N ILE A 22 -9.05 -13.41 -4.10
CA ILE A 22 -8.23 -13.05 -5.27
C ILE A 22 -7.35 -14.23 -5.65
N GLU A 23 -6.63 -14.84 -4.70
CA GLU A 23 -5.80 -16.02 -4.95
C GLU A 23 -6.61 -17.17 -5.56
N LYS A 24 -7.78 -17.49 -5.01
CA LYS A 24 -8.67 -18.56 -5.53
C LYS A 24 -9.17 -18.26 -6.94
N LYS A 25 -9.54 -17.02 -7.21
CA LYS A 25 -10.15 -16.65 -8.50
C LYS A 25 -9.12 -16.37 -9.58
N PHE A 26 -7.96 -15.87 -9.22
CA PHE A 26 -6.89 -15.42 -10.10
C PHE A 26 -5.52 -16.01 -9.68
N PRO A 27 -5.39 -17.36 -9.62
CA PRO A 27 -4.19 -18.01 -9.06
C PRO A 27 -2.92 -17.76 -9.86
N LYS A 28 -3.02 -17.37 -11.15
CA LYS A 28 -1.87 -17.04 -11.99
C LYS A 28 -1.41 -15.59 -11.82
N GLN A 29 -2.32 -14.70 -11.47
CA GLN A 29 -2.09 -13.26 -11.31
C GLN A 29 -1.72 -12.90 -9.87
N TRP A 30 -2.23 -13.64 -8.89
CA TRP A 30 -1.85 -13.48 -7.49
C TRP A 30 -0.39 -13.88 -7.29
N LYS A 31 0.32 -13.08 -6.50
CA LYS A 31 1.69 -13.36 -6.07
C LYS A 31 1.77 -13.23 -4.56
N ASN A 32 2.31 -14.24 -3.89
CA ASN A 32 2.61 -14.18 -2.45
C ASN A 32 3.87 -13.36 -2.19
N ASP A 33 4.14 -12.98 -0.93
CA ASP A 33 5.27 -12.13 -0.57
C ASP A 33 6.62 -12.69 -1.03
N ASN A 34 6.79 -14.00 -0.97
CA ASN A 34 8.03 -14.68 -1.32
C ASN A 34 8.15 -15.03 -2.83
N ASP A 35 7.10 -14.82 -3.62
CA ASP A 35 7.14 -15.07 -5.06
C ASP A 35 8.01 -14.02 -5.76
N GLU A 36 8.62 -14.36 -6.87
CA GLU A 36 9.38 -13.40 -7.67
C GLU A 36 8.49 -12.46 -8.47
N GLY A 37 9.00 -11.25 -8.73
CA GLY A 37 8.37 -10.24 -9.56
C GLY A 37 7.41 -9.30 -8.81
N GLY A 38 6.83 -8.37 -9.56
CA GLY A 38 5.93 -7.35 -9.01
C GLY A 38 4.60 -7.96 -8.53
N LYS A 39 4.16 -7.53 -7.34
CA LYS A 39 2.94 -8.06 -6.70
C LYS A 39 1.65 -7.40 -7.19
N ASN A 40 1.76 -6.27 -7.86
CA ASN A 40 0.64 -5.42 -8.28
C ASN A 40 0.59 -5.23 -9.80
N LEU A 41 1.00 -6.24 -10.58
CA LEU A 41 1.05 -6.13 -12.05
C LEU A 41 -0.33 -6.25 -12.71
N HIS A 42 -1.27 -6.93 -12.08
CA HIS A 42 -2.58 -7.30 -12.65
C HIS A 42 -3.75 -6.44 -12.13
N GLU A 43 -3.48 -5.28 -11.52
CA GLU A 43 -4.52 -4.41 -10.94
C GLU A 43 -5.56 -3.97 -11.96
N GLU A 44 -5.17 -3.64 -13.19
CA GLU A 44 -6.10 -3.29 -14.26
C GLU A 44 -7.02 -4.46 -14.63
N GLU A 45 -6.48 -5.67 -14.73
CA GLU A 45 -7.25 -6.89 -14.99
C GLU A 45 -8.27 -7.14 -13.88
N PHE A 46 -7.85 -7.03 -12.63
CA PHE A 46 -8.72 -7.17 -11.46
C PHE A 46 -9.85 -6.14 -11.48
N PHE A 47 -9.55 -4.89 -11.82
CA PHE A 47 -10.55 -3.84 -11.88
C PHE A 47 -11.58 -4.07 -13.00
N ARG A 48 -11.14 -4.49 -14.18
CA ARG A 48 -12.04 -4.84 -15.28
C ARG A 48 -12.94 -6.01 -14.93
N GLU A 49 -12.42 -7.03 -14.25
CA GLU A 49 -13.20 -8.17 -13.77
C GLU A 49 -14.16 -7.77 -12.64
N GLN A 50 -13.79 -6.83 -11.78
CA GLN A 50 -14.72 -6.24 -10.80
C GLN A 50 -15.89 -5.56 -11.49
N LEU A 51 -15.63 -4.71 -12.50
CA LEU A 51 -16.68 -4.03 -13.26
C LEU A 51 -17.63 -5.01 -13.93
N LYS A 52 -17.12 -6.07 -14.53
CA LYS A 52 -17.98 -7.13 -15.11
C LYS A 52 -18.89 -7.77 -14.06
N ARG A 53 -18.36 -8.07 -12.87
CA ARG A 53 -19.15 -8.69 -11.77
C ARG A 53 -20.30 -7.79 -11.29
N ILE A 54 -20.12 -6.48 -11.32
CA ILE A 54 -21.17 -5.52 -10.92
C ILE A 54 -22.04 -5.03 -12.08
N GLY A 55 -21.96 -5.69 -13.25
CA GLY A 55 -22.77 -5.35 -14.44
C GLY A 55 -22.34 -4.06 -15.13
N LYS A 56 -21.07 -3.66 -15.02
CA LYS A 56 -20.50 -2.45 -15.61
C LYS A 56 -19.35 -2.75 -16.57
N GLY A 57 -19.32 -3.95 -17.15
CA GLY A 57 -18.25 -4.41 -18.03
C GLY A 57 -18.11 -3.63 -19.35
N ASP A 58 -19.17 -2.96 -19.80
CA ASP A 58 -19.19 -2.20 -21.07
C ASP A 58 -18.57 -0.80 -20.95
N LEU A 59 -18.25 -0.34 -19.72
CA LEU A 59 -17.66 0.97 -19.53
C LEU A 59 -16.26 1.06 -20.13
N LYS A 60 -15.97 2.18 -20.78
CA LYS A 60 -14.63 2.50 -21.28
C LYS A 60 -13.73 2.88 -20.11
N VAL A 61 -12.70 2.09 -19.86
CA VAL A 61 -11.77 2.28 -18.75
C VAL A 61 -10.38 2.54 -19.26
N SER A 62 -9.71 3.55 -18.72
CA SER A 62 -8.25 3.68 -18.78
C SER A 62 -7.64 3.40 -17.40
N PHE A 63 -6.45 2.82 -17.40
CA PHE A 63 -5.70 2.51 -16.20
C PHE A 63 -4.25 2.97 -16.39
N THR A 64 -3.80 3.93 -15.58
CA THR A 64 -2.49 4.56 -15.71
C THR A 64 -1.74 4.46 -14.39
N LYS A 65 -0.49 3.99 -14.43
CA LYS A 65 0.43 4.00 -13.28
C LYS A 65 1.51 5.06 -13.50
N VAL A 66 1.61 5.99 -12.58
CA VAL A 66 2.62 7.04 -12.58
C VAL A 66 3.68 6.67 -11.56
N LEU A 67 4.82 6.19 -12.06
CA LEU A 67 5.92 5.67 -11.24
C LEU A 67 7.11 6.64 -11.15
N ASN A 68 7.14 7.69 -11.97
CA ASN A 68 8.20 8.68 -11.99
C ASN A 68 7.71 10.04 -12.53
N HIS A 69 8.55 11.04 -12.46
CA HIS A 69 8.23 12.40 -12.88
C HIS A 69 7.86 12.51 -14.37
N GLN A 70 8.58 11.78 -15.25
CA GLN A 70 8.31 11.80 -16.69
C GLN A 70 6.91 11.26 -16.99
N ALA A 71 6.53 10.11 -16.43
CA ALA A 71 5.18 9.56 -16.56
C ALA A 71 4.11 10.51 -16.02
N GLY A 72 4.44 11.27 -14.97
CA GLY A 72 3.58 12.35 -14.47
C GLY A 72 3.38 13.48 -15.49
N GLN A 73 4.43 13.93 -16.17
CA GLN A 73 4.32 14.94 -17.23
C GLN A 73 3.54 14.42 -18.45
N GLU A 74 3.74 13.17 -18.82
CA GLU A 74 2.94 12.52 -19.88
C GLU A 74 1.45 12.47 -19.52
N LEU A 75 1.11 12.18 -18.26
CA LEU A 75 -0.26 12.27 -17.76
C LEU A 75 -0.83 13.69 -17.93
N VAL A 76 -0.08 14.73 -17.53
CA VAL A 76 -0.48 16.15 -17.68
C VAL A 76 -0.74 16.51 -19.14
N ASN A 77 0.11 16.04 -20.05
CA ASN A 77 -0.01 16.33 -21.48
C ASN A 77 -1.21 15.63 -22.12
N ASN A 78 -1.53 14.42 -21.66
CA ASN A 78 -2.57 13.57 -22.23
C ASN A 78 -3.88 13.59 -21.42
N ILE A 79 -4.02 14.42 -20.38
CA ILE A 79 -5.16 14.37 -19.46
C ILE A 79 -6.50 14.58 -20.15
N HIS A 80 -6.56 15.37 -21.21
CA HIS A 80 -7.79 15.60 -21.98
C HIS A 80 -8.25 14.35 -22.75
N ASN A 81 -7.34 13.48 -23.16
CA ASN A 81 -7.68 12.24 -23.85
C ASN A 81 -8.38 11.26 -22.89
N LEU A 82 -8.03 11.32 -21.61
CA LEU A 82 -8.67 10.49 -20.57
C LEU A 82 -10.15 10.83 -20.40
N LEU A 83 -10.55 12.10 -20.65
CA LEU A 83 -11.94 12.54 -20.51
C LEU A 83 -12.91 11.86 -21.50
N GLN A 84 -12.39 11.11 -22.48
CA GLN A 84 -13.20 10.33 -23.41
C GLN A 84 -13.61 8.96 -22.88
N ASN A 85 -13.07 8.56 -21.71
CA ASN A 85 -13.44 7.32 -21.05
C ASN A 85 -14.50 7.58 -19.96
N ASP A 86 -15.26 6.54 -19.64
CA ASP A 86 -16.25 6.58 -18.56
C ASP A 86 -15.58 6.56 -17.19
N ILE A 87 -14.49 5.80 -17.07
CA ILE A 87 -13.68 5.69 -15.84
C ILE A 87 -12.20 5.82 -16.17
N ASN A 88 -11.50 6.64 -15.40
CA ASN A 88 -10.05 6.75 -15.45
C ASN A 88 -9.47 6.41 -14.08
N VAL A 89 -8.62 5.38 -14.02
CA VAL A 89 -7.87 5.02 -12.84
C VAL A 89 -6.45 5.54 -12.98
N ILE A 90 -5.99 6.30 -12.00
CA ILE A 90 -4.63 6.82 -11.93
C ILE A 90 -4.03 6.38 -10.60
N VAL A 91 -3.01 5.52 -10.67
CA VAL A 91 -2.21 5.11 -9.50
C VAL A 91 -0.96 5.96 -9.46
N TYR A 92 -0.78 6.70 -8.37
CA TYR A 92 0.33 7.63 -8.20
C TYR A 92 1.15 7.26 -6.94
N ASN A 93 2.35 6.71 -7.11
CA ASN A 93 3.11 6.06 -6.02
C ASN A 93 4.00 7.00 -5.19
N PHE A 94 3.86 8.32 -5.26
CA PHE A 94 4.83 9.22 -4.66
C PHE A 94 4.94 9.12 -3.14
N VAL A 95 3.83 9.10 -2.40
CA VAL A 95 3.85 9.14 -0.93
C VAL A 95 4.53 7.90 -0.36
N ASP A 96 4.27 6.74 -0.96
CA ASP A 96 4.93 5.49 -0.59
C ASP A 96 6.44 5.53 -0.89
N MET A 97 6.82 6.02 -2.07
CA MET A 97 8.24 6.24 -2.42
C MET A 97 8.94 7.22 -1.46
N LEU A 98 8.27 8.27 -1.02
CA LEU A 98 8.81 9.22 -0.03
C LEU A 98 9.05 8.52 1.32
N SER A 99 8.12 7.68 1.76
CA SER A 99 8.22 6.91 3.00
C SER A 99 9.45 5.98 2.98
N HIS A 100 9.64 5.26 1.89
CA HIS A 100 10.82 4.41 1.69
C HIS A 100 12.11 5.22 1.64
N ALA A 101 12.14 6.31 0.89
CA ALA A 101 13.31 7.18 0.78
C ALA A 101 13.69 7.81 2.14
N CYS A 102 12.72 8.19 2.96
CA CYS A 102 12.96 8.67 4.33
C CYS A 102 13.51 7.58 5.27
N THR A 103 13.33 6.30 4.94
CA THR A 103 13.93 5.20 5.70
C THR A 103 15.37 4.93 5.26
N GLU A 104 15.65 4.99 3.95
CA GLU A 104 16.90 4.57 3.34
C GLU A 104 17.94 5.69 3.26
N MET A 105 17.50 6.95 3.10
CA MET A 105 18.39 8.11 2.92
C MET A 105 18.47 8.95 4.19
N GLU A 106 19.63 9.01 4.81
CA GLU A 106 19.86 9.72 6.07
C GLU A 106 19.45 11.20 6.01
N VAL A 107 19.75 11.89 4.92
CA VAL A 107 19.36 13.29 4.71
C VAL A 107 17.85 13.48 4.73
N LEU A 108 17.10 12.58 4.07
CA LEU A 108 15.63 12.64 4.08
C LEU A 108 15.06 12.24 5.43
N LYS A 109 15.68 11.30 6.13
CA LYS A 109 15.32 10.92 7.50
C LYS A 109 15.45 12.09 8.47
N GLU A 110 16.49 12.93 8.33
CA GLU A 110 16.66 14.15 9.10
C GLU A 110 15.62 15.22 8.75
N LEU A 111 15.34 15.43 7.46
CA LEU A 111 14.34 16.40 7.01
C LEU A 111 12.91 16.03 7.39
N ALA A 112 12.59 14.75 7.42
CA ALA A 112 11.28 14.21 7.79
C ALA A 112 11.33 13.54 9.17
N ASN A 113 11.99 14.15 10.14
CA ASN A 113 12.27 13.57 11.46
C ASN A 113 11.04 13.45 12.35
N ASP A 114 9.94 14.12 12.01
CA ASP A 114 8.64 14.02 12.70
C ASP A 114 7.47 14.05 11.69
N GLU A 115 6.27 13.77 12.16
CA GLU A 115 5.07 13.76 11.34
C GLU A 115 4.75 15.11 10.69
N LYS A 116 5.05 16.21 11.37
CA LYS A 116 4.79 17.56 10.86
C LYS A 116 5.70 17.85 9.66
N SER A 117 6.98 17.55 9.78
CA SER A 117 7.96 17.70 8.72
C SER A 117 7.65 16.81 7.52
N TYR A 118 7.29 15.53 7.78
CA TYR A 118 6.87 14.60 6.74
C TYR A 118 5.65 15.12 5.96
N ARG A 119 4.62 15.59 6.66
CA ARG A 119 3.44 16.20 6.01
C ARG A 119 3.78 17.46 5.23
N SER A 120 4.67 18.30 5.75
CA SER A 120 5.11 19.54 5.06
C SER A 120 5.80 19.23 3.73
N ILE A 121 6.70 18.24 3.71
CA ILE A 121 7.37 17.77 2.49
C ILE A 121 6.34 17.22 1.49
N THR A 122 5.38 16.41 1.97
CA THR A 122 4.32 15.84 1.12
C THR A 122 3.45 16.93 0.49
N VAL A 123 3.05 17.95 1.25
CA VAL A 123 2.25 19.08 0.74
C VAL A 123 3.03 19.88 -0.29
N SER A 124 4.28 20.25 0.03
CA SER A 124 5.14 20.98 -0.89
C SER A 124 5.36 20.23 -2.20
N TRP A 125 5.61 18.92 -2.12
CA TRP A 125 5.71 18.09 -3.32
C TRP A 125 4.41 18.12 -4.11
N PHE A 126 3.26 17.93 -3.46
CA PHE A 126 1.97 17.85 -4.13
C PHE A 126 1.70 19.15 -4.92
N GLU A 127 1.91 20.32 -4.32
CA GLU A 127 1.67 21.61 -4.95
C GLU A 127 2.51 21.86 -6.22
N HIS A 128 3.70 21.23 -6.29
CA HIS A 128 4.61 21.34 -7.45
C HIS A 128 4.55 20.11 -8.37
N SER A 129 3.71 19.12 -8.06
CA SER A 129 3.66 17.84 -8.78
C SER A 129 2.90 17.91 -10.10
N PRO A 130 3.23 17.02 -11.05
CA PRO A 130 2.40 16.79 -12.23
C PRO A 130 0.97 16.37 -11.87
N LEU A 131 0.76 15.69 -10.73
CA LEU A 131 -0.58 15.32 -10.27
C LEU A 131 -1.45 16.56 -10.03
N TYR A 132 -0.92 17.56 -9.30
CA TYR A 132 -1.64 18.80 -9.05
C TYR A 132 -1.89 19.58 -10.34
N GLN A 133 -0.92 19.61 -11.27
CA GLN A 133 -1.10 20.23 -12.58
C GLN A 133 -2.21 19.53 -13.40
N ALA A 134 -2.24 18.19 -13.39
CA ALA A 134 -3.30 17.42 -14.05
C ALA A 134 -4.67 17.75 -13.44
N LEU A 135 -4.80 17.75 -12.13
CA LEU A 135 -6.05 18.11 -11.43
C LEU A 135 -6.51 19.53 -11.78
N ARG A 136 -5.61 20.49 -11.82
CA ARG A 136 -5.94 21.86 -12.23
C ARG A 136 -6.44 21.97 -13.67
N LYS A 137 -5.86 21.21 -14.60
CA LYS A 137 -6.28 21.19 -16.01
C LYS A 137 -7.70 20.67 -16.22
N ILE A 138 -8.20 19.84 -15.30
CA ILE A 138 -9.54 19.25 -15.39
C ILE A 138 -10.54 19.80 -14.37
N ALA A 139 -10.14 20.79 -13.58
CA ALA A 139 -10.97 21.35 -12.50
C ALA A 139 -12.25 22.00 -12.99
N ASP A 140 -12.26 22.53 -14.22
CA ASP A 140 -13.42 23.16 -14.89
C ASP A 140 -14.27 22.15 -15.68
N LYS A 141 -13.85 20.90 -15.75
CA LYS A 141 -14.60 19.84 -16.45
C LYS A 141 -15.64 19.24 -15.51
N LYS A 142 -16.83 18.96 -16.02
CA LYS A 142 -17.93 18.36 -15.25
C LYS A 142 -17.68 16.87 -14.98
N ILE A 143 -16.64 16.59 -14.17
CA ILE A 143 -16.24 15.24 -13.79
C ILE A 143 -16.25 15.08 -12.26
N ASN A 144 -16.41 13.84 -11.82
CA ASN A 144 -16.22 13.48 -10.41
C ASN A 144 -14.84 12.86 -10.25
N ILE A 145 -14.08 13.31 -9.26
CA ILE A 145 -12.80 12.74 -8.90
C ILE A 145 -12.94 12.14 -7.51
N VAL A 146 -12.51 10.89 -7.35
CA VAL A 146 -12.37 10.25 -6.05
C VAL A 146 -10.89 10.00 -5.82
N MET A 147 -10.35 10.57 -4.75
CA MET A 147 -8.96 10.36 -4.35
C MET A 147 -8.94 9.58 -3.04
N ALA A 148 -8.17 8.52 -3.00
CA ALA A 148 -7.95 7.68 -1.83
C ALA A 148 -6.54 7.13 -1.83
N THR A 149 -6.13 6.50 -0.74
CA THR A 149 -4.91 5.71 -0.64
C THR A 149 -5.25 4.25 -0.31
N ASP A 150 -4.34 3.34 -0.56
CA ASP A 150 -4.49 1.91 -0.25
C ASP A 150 -4.21 1.60 1.23
N HIS A 151 -3.37 2.36 1.89
CA HIS A 151 -3.09 2.33 3.33
C HIS A 151 -2.51 3.67 3.78
N GLY A 152 -2.41 3.85 5.08
CA GLY A 152 -1.64 4.93 5.67
C GLY A 152 -0.26 4.43 6.14
N SER A 153 0.41 5.21 6.99
CA SER A 153 1.69 4.86 7.58
C SER A 153 1.80 5.37 9.02
N ILE A 154 2.56 4.67 9.85
CA ILE A 154 2.83 5.06 11.23
C ILE A 154 4.33 5.22 11.45
N ARG A 155 4.71 6.19 12.28
CA ARG A 155 6.07 6.35 12.76
C ARG A 155 6.37 5.34 13.86
N VAL A 156 7.17 4.32 13.55
CA VAL A 156 7.45 3.21 14.49
C VAL A 156 8.51 3.58 15.51
N GLN A 157 8.35 3.13 16.76
CA GLN A 157 9.23 3.49 17.88
C GLN A 157 9.68 2.30 18.72
N LYS A 158 8.84 1.25 18.84
CA LYS A 158 9.07 0.11 19.73
C LYS A 158 9.41 -1.15 18.96
N SER A 159 10.65 -1.63 19.09
CA SER A 159 11.05 -2.90 18.48
C SER A 159 10.58 -4.10 19.31
N ALA A 160 10.00 -5.09 18.66
CA ALA A 160 9.63 -6.37 19.23
C ALA A 160 10.39 -7.51 18.53
N LYS A 161 10.84 -8.50 19.31
CA LYS A 161 11.49 -9.69 18.74
C LYS A 161 10.48 -10.66 18.19
N VAL A 162 10.77 -11.17 16.98
CA VAL A 162 10.02 -12.27 16.39
C VAL A 162 11.00 -13.32 15.89
N ILE A 163 10.72 -14.58 16.22
CA ILE A 163 11.45 -15.71 15.70
C ILE A 163 10.54 -16.43 14.70
N GLY A 164 11.06 -16.79 13.56
CA GLY A 164 10.35 -17.54 12.52
C GLY A 164 11.34 -18.38 11.72
N ASP A 165 10.83 -19.21 10.82
CA ASP A 165 11.67 -19.99 9.92
C ASP A 165 12.24 -19.11 8.78
N LYS A 166 13.04 -19.73 7.88
CA LYS A 166 13.71 -19.02 6.78
C LYS A 166 12.74 -18.47 5.72
N GLU A 167 11.50 -18.98 5.68
CA GLU A 167 10.45 -18.58 4.75
C GLU A 167 9.56 -17.45 5.30
N THR A 168 9.84 -16.99 6.52
CA THR A 168 9.11 -15.88 7.13
C THR A 168 9.42 -14.57 6.41
N THR A 169 8.38 -13.77 6.15
CA THR A 169 8.52 -12.48 5.43
C THR A 169 9.45 -11.50 6.13
N THR A 170 10.10 -10.66 5.35
CA THR A 170 11.03 -9.63 5.85
C THR A 170 10.34 -8.34 6.31
N ASN A 171 9.06 -8.11 5.96
CA ASN A 171 8.34 -6.91 6.38
C ASN A 171 8.39 -6.71 7.90
N ILE A 172 8.51 -5.48 8.36
CA ILE A 172 8.67 -5.18 9.79
C ILE A 172 7.37 -4.86 10.52
N ARG A 173 6.26 -4.70 9.79
CA ARG A 173 4.95 -4.42 10.40
C ARG A 173 4.02 -5.63 10.40
N TYR A 174 4.29 -6.62 9.55
CA TYR A 174 3.63 -7.92 9.60
C TYR A 174 4.62 -9.03 9.28
N LYS A 175 4.29 -10.22 9.70
CA LYS A 175 5.00 -11.44 9.32
C LYS A 175 4.00 -12.54 9.02
N HIS A 176 4.30 -13.34 8.03
CA HIS A 176 3.66 -14.64 7.88
C HIS A 176 4.73 -15.73 7.74
N GLY A 177 4.42 -16.89 8.23
CA GLY A 177 5.34 -18.02 8.25
C GLY A 177 4.89 -19.10 9.23
N ARG A 178 5.71 -20.15 9.33
CA ARG A 178 5.50 -21.24 10.27
C ARG A 178 6.26 -20.97 11.55
N ASN A 179 5.76 -21.53 12.67
CA ASN A 179 6.44 -21.52 13.97
C ASN A 179 6.84 -20.11 14.45
N LEU A 180 5.98 -19.11 14.20
CA LEU A 180 6.22 -17.76 14.68
C LEU A 180 6.18 -17.71 16.20
N ASN A 181 7.24 -17.20 16.83
CA ASN A 181 7.33 -16.96 18.28
C ASN A 181 7.45 -15.46 18.52
N PHE A 182 6.55 -14.90 19.32
CA PHE A 182 6.37 -13.49 19.55
C PHE A 182 5.65 -13.21 20.87
N GLU A 183 5.74 -11.97 21.36
CA GLU A 183 4.97 -11.51 22.52
C GLU A 183 3.55 -11.09 22.08
N GLN A 184 2.55 -11.74 22.66
CA GLN A 184 1.13 -11.53 22.28
C GLN A 184 0.66 -10.07 22.42
N LYS A 185 1.23 -9.31 23.37
CA LYS A 185 0.89 -7.90 23.59
C LYS A 185 1.26 -6.98 22.43
N ASP A 186 2.29 -7.35 21.66
CA ASP A 186 2.87 -6.53 20.58
C ASP A 186 2.19 -6.74 19.23
N VAL A 187 1.35 -7.78 19.10
CA VAL A 187 0.77 -8.17 17.81
C VAL A 187 -0.70 -8.55 17.90
N LEU A 188 -1.38 -8.43 16.77
CA LEU A 188 -2.61 -9.15 16.43
C LEU A 188 -2.23 -10.39 15.63
N SER A 189 -2.66 -11.58 16.03
CA SER A 189 -2.26 -12.83 15.42
C SER A 189 -3.45 -13.63 14.90
N PHE A 190 -3.27 -14.29 13.74
CA PHE A 190 -4.23 -15.21 13.15
C PHE A 190 -3.50 -16.54 12.88
N ARG A 191 -3.95 -17.61 13.54
CA ARG A 191 -3.44 -18.96 13.30
C ARG A 191 -3.93 -19.52 11.97
N ASP A 192 -5.21 -19.29 11.67
CA ASP A 192 -5.77 -19.56 10.35
C ASP A 192 -5.83 -18.24 9.57
N PRO A 193 -5.08 -18.11 8.46
CA PRO A 193 -5.13 -16.93 7.61
C PRO A 193 -6.52 -16.60 7.07
N ALA A 194 -7.37 -17.61 6.87
CA ALA A 194 -8.72 -17.43 6.36
C ALA A 194 -9.61 -16.58 7.30
N ASP A 195 -9.35 -16.60 8.61
CA ASP A 195 -10.06 -15.75 9.59
C ASP A 195 -9.81 -14.26 9.36
N ALA A 196 -8.69 -13.92 8.70
CA ALA A 196 -8.36 -12.56 8.29
C ALA A 196 -8.60 -12.29 6.79
N GLY A 197 -9.20 -13.24 6.07
CA GLY A 197 -9.39 -13.15 4.62
C GLY A 197 -8.09 -13.21 3.81
N LEU A 198 -7.08 -13.90 4.34
CA LEU A 198 -5.73 -13.99 3.77
C LEU A 198 -5.46 -15.36 3.15
N PRO A 199 -4.60 -15.44 2.13
CA PRO A 199 -4.13 -16.70 1.59
C PRO A 199 -3.23 -17.45 2.59
N MET A 200 -3.14 -18.76 2.39
CA MET A 200 -2.22 -19.63 3.15
C MET A 200 -1.05 -20.04 2.24
N PRO A 201 0.05 -19.28 2.18
CA PRO A 201 1.16 -19.55 1.25
C PRO A 201 1.81 -20.93 1.47
N ASN A 202 1.86 -21.37 2.73
CA ASN A 202 2.39 -22.68 3.12
C ASN A 202 1.48 -23.32 4.16
N VAL A 203 1.44 -24.66 4.18
CA VAL A 203 0.71 -25.42 5.23
C VAL A 203 1.20 -24.98 6.61
N ASN A 204 0.26 -24.70 7.51
CA ASN A 204 0.51 -24.20 8.87
C ASN A 204 1.14 -22.79 8.95
N SER A 205 1.07 -21.99 7.89
CA SER A 205 1.42 -20.57 8.00
C SER A 205 0.39 -19.82 8.85
N SER A 206 0.88 -18.95 9.71
CA SER A 206 0.10 -17.99 10.48
C SER A 206 0.53 -16.56 10.12
N TYR A 207 -0.32 -15.59 10.46
CA TYR A 207 -0.02 -14.17 10.29
C TYR A 207 0.01 -13.47 11.64
N ILE A 208 0.96 -12.54 11.76
CA ILE A 208 1.03 -11.58 12.86
C ILE A 208 1.17 -10.16 12.30
N PHE A 209 0.49 -9.22 12.93
CA PHE A 209 0.49 -7.81 12.56
C PHE A 209 0.90 -6.99 13.78
N ALA A 210 1.92 -6.15 13.63
CA ALA A 210 2.38 -5.28 14.70
C ALA A 210 1.28 -4.26 15.07
N ARG A 211 1.06 -4.10 16.36
CA ARG A 211 0.11 -3.12 16.90
C ARG A 211 0.77 -1.76 17.03
N GLU A 212 -0.04 -0.71 16.99
CA GLU A 212 0.41 0.67 17.24
C GLU A 212 1.77 0.97 16.59
N ASP A 213 2.71 1.56 17.33
CA ASP A 213 4.06 1.96 16.88
C ASP A 213 5.12 0.84 17.00
N VAL A 214 4.70 -0.42 17.18
CA VAL A 214 5.61 -1.58 17.26
C VAL A 214 6.13 -1.95 15.87
N TYR A 215 7.36 -2.42 15.78
CA TYR A 215 7.94 -3.06 14.60
C TYR A 215 8.71 -4.34 14.95
N LEU A 216 8.68 -5.29 14.04
CA LEU A 216 9.08 -6.68 14.27
C LEU A 216 10.47 -6.92 13.72
N CYS A 217 11.43 -7.23 14.59
CA CYS A 217 12.81 -7.53 14.23
C CYS A 217 13.16 -8.98 14.55
N TYR A 218 13.97 -9.60 13.68
CA TYR A 218 14.55 -10.89 13.96
C TYR A 218 15.69 -10.79 15.01
N PRO A 219 16.00 -11.88 15.74
CA PRO A 219 17.08 -11.89 16.71
C PRO A 219 18.47 -11.59 16.11
N ASN A 220 18.69 -11.98 14.84
CA ASN A 220 19.96 -11.73 14.15
C ASN A 220 20.14 -10.24 13.92
N ASN A 221 21.24 -9.69 14.44
CA ASN A 221 21.55 -8.26 14.40
C ASN A 221 20.43 -7.36 14.98
N TYR A 222 19.73 -7.86 15.98
CA TYR A 222 18.55 -7.19 16.56
C TYR A 222 18.81 -5.72 16.89
N ASN A 223 19.89 -5.40 17.61
CA ASN A 223 20.20 -4.04 18.03
C ASN A 223 20.44 -3.10 16.84
N TYR A 224 21.05 -3.62 15.76
CA TYR A 224 21.26 -2.86 14.54
C TYR A 224 19.91 -2.49 13.90
N TYR A 225 19.05 -3.47 13.63
CA TYR A 225 17.76 -3.24 12.99
C TYR A 225 16.78 -2.46 13.89
N ALA A 226 16.82 -2.68 15.20
CA ALA A 226 16.05 -1.92 16.16
C ALA A 226 16.42 -0.41 16.14
N ASN A 227 17.68 -0.07 15.94
CA ASN A 227 18.10 1.33 15.79
C ASN A 227 17.83 1.87 14.39
N TYR A 228 18.03 1.05 13.34
CA TYR A 228 17.85 1.44 11.95
C TYR A 228 16.41 1.86 11.64
N TYR A 229 15.42 1.08 12.08
CA TYR A 229 14.00 1.34 11.80
C TYR A 229 13.33 2.28 12.79
N ARG A 230 13.92 2.53 13.93
CA ARG A 230 13.35 3.47 14.92
C ARG A 230 13.10 4.84 14.30
N ASN A 231 11.92 5.39 14.56
CA ASN A 231 11.46 6.68 14.06
C ASN A 231 11.30 6.77 12.52
N THR A 232 11.21 5.65 11.82
CA THR A 232 10.86 5.64 10.40
C THR A 232 9.36 5.48 10.21
N PHE A 233 8.84 5.90 9.05
CA PHE A 233 7.44 5.70 8.67
C PHE A 233 7.30 4.35 7.98
N GLN A 234 6.41 3.51 8.51
CA GLN A 234 6.22 2.13 8.07
C GLN A 234 4.74 1.80 7.96
N HIS A 235 4.40 0.74 7.24
CA HIS A 235 3.05 0.24 7.04
C HIS A 235 3.02 -1.29 6.95
N GLY A 236 1.84 -1.89 7.08
CA GLY A 236 1.63 -3.33 7.04
C GLY A 236 0.99 -3.90 8.32
N GLY A 237 0.95 -3.11 9.40
CA GLY A 237 0.46 -3.53 10.71
C GLY A 237 -0.98 -3.12 11.00
N VAL A 238 -1.28 -3.05 12.29
CA VAL A 238 -2.59 -2.67 12.84
C VAL A 238 -2.41 -1.45 13.72
N SER A 239 -2.59 -0.28 13.12
CA SER A 239 -2.73 1.00 13.81
C SER A 239 -3.83 1.82 13.13
N LEU A 240 -4.37 2.82 13.81
CA LEU A 240 -5.36 3.72 13.21
C LEU A 240 -4.76 4.47 12.01
N GLU A 241 -3.50 4.87 12.12
CA GLU A 241 -2.75 5.60 11.10
C GLU A 241 -2.56 4.79 9.81
N GLU A 242 -2.47 3.47 9.90
CA GLU A 242 -2.33 2.58 8.75
C GLU A 242 -3.68 2.18 8.16
N MET A 243 -4.71 1.99 9.01
CA MET A 243 -5.99 1.38 8.64
C MET A 243 -7.07 2.39 8.24
N ILE A 244 -7.04 3.61 8.80
CA ILE A 244 -8.00 4.65 8.48
C ILE A 244 -7.44 5.53 7.38
N ILE A 245 -8.03 5.41 6.18
CA ILE A 245 -7.61 6.13 5.00
C ILE A 245 -8.60 7.24 4.64
N PRO A 246 -8.12 8.37 4.10
CA PRO A 246 -9.01 9.39 3.57
C PRO A 246 -9.62 8.93 2.23
N VAL A 247 -10.90 9.24 2.05
CA VAL A 247 -11.58 9.15 0.74
C VAL A 247 -12.18 10.52 0.45
N VAL A 248 -11.61 11.20 -0.52
CA VAL A 248 -11.99 12.57 -0.89
C VAL A 248 -12.72 12.56 -2.23
N ARG A 249 -13.94 13.06 -2.26
CA ARG A 249 -14.68 13.30 -3.48
C ARG A 249 -14.59 14.77 -3.85
N MET A 250 -14.16 15.06 -5.07
CA MET A 250 -14.08 16.39 -5.64
C MET A 250 -15.03 16.46 -6.84
N THR A 251 -15.78 17.56 -6.94
CA THR A 251 -16.67 17.86 -8.07
C THR A 251 -16.35 19.27 -8.56
N SER A 252 -16.46 19.51 -9.86
CA SER A 252 -16.41 20.88 -10.39
C SER A 252 -17.58 21.71 -9.85
N LYS A 253 -17.33 22.97 -9.60
CA LYS A 253 -18.39 23.94 -9.31
C LYS A 253 -19.18 24.29 -10.54
#